data_a4801e4c33eb6122be5278b97a850f9b
#
_entry.id   a4801e4c33eb6122be5278b97a850f9b
#
_cell.length_a   1.000
_cell.length_b   1.000
_cell.length_c   1.000
_cell.angle_alpha   90.00
_cell.angle_beta   90.00
_cell.angle_gamma   90.00
#
_symmetry.space_group_name_H-M   'P 1'
#
loop_
_entity.id
_entity.type
_entity.pdbx_description
1 polymer ?
#
loop_
_entity_poly.entity_id
_entity_poly.type
_entity_poly.pdbx_seq_one_letter_code
_entity_poly.pdbx_strand_id
1 'polypeptide(L)'
;LNYYKKSLSINPKVIQTLLNISICYQSLGNFDKAKNYLESLLKVDSKFTTADRLISSMTKYTEGNNHLDTMKNKSNQLSLNSFQQANLFFALGKAYEDLKQYEQSFKNYSQGNYLLKKIINFKIEDEKKEFEKIKKISLNFSFKINLKNSRKLIFIVGMPRSSTSLVEQILSSHKSVYGGGELIFLKKIISTKFLDEINYNSKNVINNFENLLQEVHNEYIENISQINNTSDAFTDKAP
;
A
#
# COMPACT_ATOMS: atom_id res chain seq x y z
N LEU A 1 12.50 -6.50 -14.29
CA LEU A 1 13.94 -6.26 -14.15
C LEU A 1 14.59 -5.91 -15.49
N ASN A 2 14.34 -6.65 -16.58
CA ASN A 2 15.00 -6.44 -17.86
C ASN A 2 14.77 -5.02 -18.43
N TYR A 3 13.53 -4.52 -18.39
CA TYR A 3 13.23 -3.15 -18.85
C TYR A 3 13.92 -2.08 -18.00
N TYR A 4 14.00 -2.26 -16.69
CA TYR A 4 14.71 -1.32 -15.82
C TYR A 4 16.22 -1.32 -16.10
N LYS A 5 16.83 -2.50 -16.32
CA LYS A 5 18.24 -2.58 -16.71
C LYS A 5 18.50 -1.88 -18.06
N LYS A 6 17.60 -2.07 -19.04
CA LYS A 6 17.68 -1.36 -20.32
C LYS A 6 17.52 0.16 -20.15
N SER A 7 16.65 0.62 -19.25
CA SER A 7 16.55 2.04 -18.91
C SER A 7 17.84 2.59 -18.33
N LEU A 8 18.48 1.87 -17.38
CA LEU A 8 19.76 2.29 -16.80
C LEU A 8 20.94 2.24 -17.77
N SER A 9 20.91 1.39 -18.79
CA SER A 9 21.95 1.40 -19.83
C SER A 9 21.89 2.66 -20.71
N ILE A 10 20.71 3.29 -20.82
CA ILE A 10 20.53 4.54 -21.55
C ILE A 10 20.88 5.74 -20.64
N ASN A 11 20.36 5.75 -19.42
CA ASN A 11 20.65 6.78 -18.42
C ASN A 11 20.83 6.16 -17.03
N PRO A 12 22.08 6.01 -16.53
CA PRO A 12 22.37 5.36 -15.26
C PRO A 12 21.97 6.16 -14.01
N LYS A 13 21.54 7.42 -14.16
CA LYS A 13 21.21 8.33 -13.06
C LYS A 13 19.72 8.54 -12.85
N VAL A 14 18.86 7.74 -13.50
CA VAL A 14 17.40 7.86 -13.33
C VAL A 14 17.01 7.32 -11.95
N ILE A 15 16.74 8.22 -11.01
CA ILE A 15 16.40 7.93 -9.59
C ILE A 15 15.26 6.93 -9.50
N GLN A 16 14.16 7.13 -10.23
CA GLN A 16 13.00 6.24 -10.18
C GLN A 16 13.33 4.82 -10.68
N THR A 17 14.20 4.69 -11.67
CA THR A 17 14.63 3.37 -12.17
C THR A 17 15.53 2.67 -11.17
N LEU A 18 16.46 3.39 -10.54
CA LEU A 18 17.31 2.85 -9.46
C LEU A 18 16.47 2.37 -8.28
N LEU A 19 15.47 3.13 -7.88
CA LEU A 19 14.53 2.76 -6.83
C LEU A 19 13.74 1.50 -7.20
N ASN A 20 13.11 1.49 -8.36
CA ASN A 20 12.26 0.38 -8.78
C ASN A 20 13.04 -0.95 -8.95
N ILE A 21 14.27 -0.88 -9.49
CA ILE A 21 15.13 -2.07 -9.61
C ILE A 21 15.55 -2.58 -8.22
N SER A 22 15.79 -1.69 -7.26
CA SER A 22 16.12 -2.08 -5.89
C SER A 22 14.94 -2.80 -5.23
N ILE A 23 13.71 -2.29 -5.39
CA ILE A 23 12.49 -2.93 -4.87
C ILE A 23 12.29 -4.31 -5.51
N CYS A 24 12.53 -4.45 -6.82
CA CYS A 24 12.46 -5.76 -7.47
C CYS A 24 13.48 -6.75 -6.87
N TYR A 25 14.72 -6.32 -6.63
CA TYR A 25 15.73 -7.20 -6.02
C TYR A 25 15.39 -7.53 -4.56
N GLN A 26 14.84 -6.58 -3.80
CA GLN A 26 14.35 -6.81 -2.44
C GLN A 26 13.24 -7.88 -2.44
N SER A 27 12.25 -7.77 -3.33
CA SER A 27 11.16 -8.75 -3.47
C SER A 27 11.65 -10.14 -3.88
N LEU A 28 12.78 -10.23 -4.58
CA LEU A 28 13.45 -11.49 -4.93
C LEU A 28 14.40 -12.02 -3.85
N GLY A 29 14.47 -11.37 -2.68
CA GLY A 29 15.36 -11.73 -1.59
C GLY A 29 16.85 -11.42 -1.83
N ASN A 30 17.18 -10.73 -2.93
CA ASN A 30 18.57 -10.37 -3.24
C ASN A 30 18.93 -9.00 -2.64
N PHE A 31 19.07 -8.99 -1.31
CA PHE A 31 19.25 -7.76 -0.53
C PHE A 31 20.54 -7.01 -0.86
N ASP A 32 21.61 -7.71 -1.22
CA ASP A 32 22.88 -7.06 -1.55
C ASP A 32 22.78 -6.26 -2.85
N LYS A 33 22.16 -6.83 -3.89
CA LYS A 33 21.91 -6.08 -5.12
C LYS A 33 20.95 -4.92 -4.88
N ALA A 34 19.91 -5.12 -4.08
CA ALA A 34 18.98 -4.04 -3.73
C ALA A 34 19.71 -2.87 -3.06
N LYS A 35 20.57 -3.15 -2.07
CA LYS A 35 21.38 -2.11 -1.38
C LYS A 35 22.31 -1.39 -2.35
N ASN A 36 23.02 -2.10 -3.24
CA ASN A 36 23.93 -1.49 -4.21
C ASN A 36 23.23 -0.47 -5.12
N TYR A 37 21.99 -0.77 -5.58
CA TYR A 37 21.20 0.18 -6.37
C TYR A 37 20.73 1.38 -5.54
N LEU A 38 20.36 1.19 -4.29
CA LEU A 38 20.00 2.29 -3.38
C LEU A 38 21.20 3.18 -3.03
N GLU A 39 22.37 2.61 -2.83
CA GLU A 39 23.62 3.36 -2.65
C GLU A 39 23.97 4.17 -3.90
N SER A 40 23.78 3.58 -5.08
CA SER A 40 23.95 4.29 -6.34
C SER A 40 22.96 5.45 -6.47
N LEU A 41 21.72 5.27 -6.01
CA LEU A 41 20.71 6.32 -5.94
C LEU A 41 21.16 7.44 -4.98
N LEU A 42 21.64 7.11 -3.80
CA LEU A 42 22.12 8.08 -2.82
C LEU A 42 23.37 8.88 -3.30
N LYS A 43 24.15 8.32 -4.21
CA LYS A 43 25.23 9.07 -4.90
C LYS A 43 24.69 10.09 -5.89
N VAL A 44 23.51 9.85 -6.48
CA VAL A 44 22.82 10.80 -7.38
C VAL A 44 22.08 11.87 -6.59
N ASP A 45 21.33 11.46 -5.56
CA ASP A 45 20.59 12.34 -4.67
C ASP A 45 20.75 11.89 -3.21
N SER A 46 21.63 12.57 -2.50
CA SER A 46 21.90 12.29 -1.08
C SER A 46 20.72 12.62 -0.15
N LYS A 47 19.75 13.42 -0.62
CA LYS A 47 18.54 13.80 0.14
C LYS A 47 17.39 12.81 -0.04
N PHE A 48 17.55 11.78 -0.87
CA PHE A 48 16.51 10.76 -1.09
C PHE A 48 16.46 9.75 0.07
N THR A 49 16.06 10.21 1.25
CA THR A 49 16.09 9.44 2.51
C THR A 49 15.17 8.21 2.54
N THR A 50 14.26 8.08 1.58
CA THR A 50 13.53 6.81 1.35
C THR A 50 14.50 5.67 1.05
N ALA A 51 15.62 5.95 0.35
CA ALA A 51 16.65 4.95 0.12
C ALA A 51 17.36 4.54 1.43
N ASP A 52 17.67 5.50 2.32
CA ASP A 52 18.23 5.19 3.63
C ASP A 52 17.28 4.28 4.44
N ARG A 53 15.98 4.55 4.40
CA ARG A 53 14.96 3.73 5.07
C ARG A 53 14.89 2.31 4.49
N LEU A 54 14.95 2.17 3.17
CA LEU A 54 14.97 0.86 2.51
C LEU A 54 16.25 0.09 2.81
N ILE A 55 17.42 0.74 2.77
CA ILE A 55 18.70 0.11 3.16
C ILE A 55 18.62 -0.36 4.62
N SER A 56 18.09 0.46 5.52
CA SER A 56 18.01 0.11 6.94
C SER A 56 17.09 -1.09 7.18
N SER A 57 16.01 -1.26 6.41
CA SER A 57 15.13 -2.42 6.51
C SER A 57 15.79 -3.75 6.13
N MET A 58 16.86 -3.70 5.34
CA MET A 58 17.62 -4.87 4.86
C MET A 58 18.98 -5.02 5.54
N THR A 59 19.29 -4.17 6.53
CA THR A 59 20.58 -4.15 7.21
C THR A 59 20.39 -4.52 8.67
N LYS A 60 21.28 -5.38 9.19
CA LYS A 60 21.45 -5.59 10.63
C LYS A 60 22.61 -4.71 11.09
N TYR A 61 22.29 -3.68 11.87
CA TYR A 61 23.31 -2.73 12.32
C TYR A 61 24.14 -3.26 13.47
N THR A 62 25.44 -2.94 13.42
CA THR A 62 26.42 -3.15 14.48
C THR A 62 27.16 -1.84 14.72
N GLU A 63 27.89 -1.72 15.81
CA GLU A 63 28.74 -0.57 16.07
C GLU A 63 29.74 -0.36 14.94
N GLY A 64 30.01 0.91 14.60
CA GLY A 64 30.93 1.27 13.51
C GLY A 64 30.34 1.10 12.09
N ASN A 65 29.04 0.94 11.95
CA ASN A 65 28.42 0.82 10.62
C ASN A 65 28.44 2.18 9.88
N ASN A 66 29.12 2.24 8.75
CA ASN A 66 29.30 3.46 7.94
C ASN A 66 27.96 4.11 7.49
N HIS A 67 26.94 3.32 7.20
CA HIS A 67 25.64 3.86 6.78
C HIS A 67 24.94 4.59 7.95
N LEU A 68 25.07 4.07 9.17
CA LEU A 68 24.54 4.73 10.36
C LEU A 68 25.19 6.11 10.56
N ASP A 69 26.52 6.20 10.42
CA ASP A 69 27.24 7.48 10.57
C ASP A 69 26.87 8.46 9.45
N THR A 70 26.68 7.95 8.22
CA THR A 70 26.15 8.75 7.11
C THR A 70 24.77 9.33 7.41
N MET A 71 23.85 8.52 7.96
CA MET A 71 22.50 8.98 8.33
C MET A 71 22.53 10.04 9.44
N LYS A 72 23.39 9.87 10.47
CA LYS A 72 23.58 10.88 11.53
C LYS A 72 24.06 12.21 10.95
N ASN A 73 25.05 12.16 10.06
CA ASN A 73 25.59 13.36 9.40
C ASN A 73 24.53 14.05 8.53
N LYS A 74 23.72 13.29 7.77
CA LYS A 74 22.60 13.84 7.00
C LYS A 74 21.60 14.59 7.88
N SER A 75 21.24 14.03 9.04
CA SER A 75 20.32 14.65 9.98
C SER A 75 20.80 16.02 10.47
N ASN A 76 22.11 16.19 10.61
CA ASN A 76 22.71 17.40 11.18
C ASN A 76 23.07 18.45 10.12
N GLN A 77 23.38 18.03 8.90
CA GLN A 77 24.02 18.90 7.90
C GLN A 77 23.13 19.26 6.72
N LEU A 78 22.10 18.45 6.40
CA LEU A 78 21.27 18.66 5.23
C LEU A 78 19.95 19.35 5.58
N SER A 79 19.59 20.35 4.78
CA SER A 79 18.21 20.86 4.78
C SER A 79 17.29 19.84 4.13
N LEU A 80 16.53 19.09 4.95
CA LEU A 80 15.58 18.08 4.55
C LEU A 80 14.16 18.58 4.79
N ASN A 81 13.23 18.27 3.86
CA ASN A 81 11.81 18.52 4.08
C ASN A 81 11.24 17.50 5.10
N SER A 82 10.02 17.76 5.59
CA SER A 82 9.40 16.92 6.64
C SER A 82 9.27 15.45 6.26
N PHE A 83 9.00 15.13 5.00
CA PHE A 83 8.91 13.75 4.53
C PHE A 83 10.29 13.07 4.52
N GLN A 84 11.31 13.77 4.05
CA GLN A 84 12.70 13.29 4.07
C GLN A 84 13.18 13.06 5.49
N GLN A 85 12.91 14.01 6.40
CA GLN A 85 13.24 13.87 7.82
C GLN A 85 12.55 12.66 8.45
N ALA A 86 11.26 12.46 8.17
CA ALA A 86 10.52 11.31 8.69
C ALA A 86 11.14 9.97 8.26
N ASN A 87 11.49 9.83 6.98
CA ASN A 87 12.15 8.62 6.49
C ASN A 87 13.51 8.38 7.15
N LEU A 88 14.29 9.44 7.34
CA LEU A 88 15.59 9.35 8.01
C LEU A 88 15.44 8.96 9.49
N PHE A 89 14.46 9.51 10.20
CA PHE A 89 14.17 9.12 11.57
C PHE A 89 13.73 7.66 11.69
N PHE A 90 12.94 7.13 10.76
CA PHE A 90 12.61 5.70 10.75
C PHE A 90 13.85 4.83 10.51
N ALA A 91 14.73 5.24 9.61
CA ALA A 91 15.97 4.52 9.34
C ALA A 91 16.91 4.51 10.57
N LEU A 92 17.06 5.66 11.23
CA LEU A 92 17.83 5.78 12.47
C LEU A 92 17.19 4.99 13.62
N GLY A 93 15.86 5.06 13.75
CA GLY A 93 15.13 4.30 14.76
C GLY A 93 15.41 2.81 14.67
N LYS A 94 15.36 2.24 13.45
CA LYS A 94 15.70 0.83 13.18
C LYS A 94 17.18 0.53 13.50
N ALA A 95 18.09 1.41 13.12
CA ALA A 95 19.51 1.21 13.41
C ALA A 95 19.81 1.20 14.92
N TYR A 96 19.21 2.11 15.69
CA TYR A 96 19.34 2.12 17.14
C TYR A 96 18.67 0.93 17.82
N GLU A 97 17.56 0.41 17.27
CA GLU A 97 16.92 -0.82 17.74
C GLU A 97 17.88 -2.02 17.63
N ASP A 98 18.55 -2.18 16.49
CA ASP A 98 19.54 -3.24 16.30
C ASP A 98 20.71 -3.14 17.28
N LEU A 99 21.13 -1.92 17.63
CA LEU A 99 22.17 -1.65 18.61
C LEU A 99 21.67 -1.78 20.06
N LYS A 100 20.39 -2.16 20.27
CA LYS A 100 19.74 -2.23 21.60
C LYS A 100 19.71 -0.89 22.35
N GLN A 101 19.85 0.22 21.64
CA GLN A 101 19.74 1.59 22.17
C GLN A 101 18.27 2.04 22.09
N TYR A 102 17.42 1.40 22.90
CA TYR A 102 15.96 1.49 22.77
C TYR A 102 15.39 2.90 23.02
N GLU A 103 16.02 3.70 23.87
CA GLU A 103 15.61 5.08 24.11
C GLU A 103 15.78 5.95 22.85
N GLN A 104 16.94 5.86 22.21
CA GLN A 104 17.23 6.56 20.96
C GLN A 104 16.33 6.03 19.82
N SER A 105 16.12 4.73 19.77
CA SER A 105 15.21 4.12 18.80
C SER A 105 13.80 4.70 18.94
N PHE A 106 13.23 4.66 20.14
CA PHE A 106 11.88 5.18 20.41
C PHE A 106 11.76 6.68 20.09
N LYS A 107 12.74 7.48 20.46
CA LYS A 107 12.79 8.92 20.16
C LYS A 107 12.74 9.17 18.64
N ASN A 108 13.52 8.44 17.86
CA ASN A 108 13.55 8.57 16.41
C ASN A 108 12.22 8.12 15.78
N TYR A 109 11.67 6.96 16.16
CA TYR A 109 10.37 6.52 15.69
C TYR A 109 9.25 7.51 16.03
N SER A 110 9.25 8.07 17.23
CA SER A 110 8.27 9.08 17.67
C SER A 110 8.34 10.35 16.82
N GLN A 111 9.55 10.83 16.53
CA GLN A 111 9.74 12.00 15.66
C GLN A 111 9.30 11.74 14.22
N GLY A 112 9.65 10.58 13.66
CA GLY A 112 9.21 10.17 12.34
C GLY A 112 7.69 10.11 12.22
N ASN A 113 7.02 9.49 13.20
CA ASN A 113 5.56 9.42 13.25
C ASN A 113 4.90 10.79 13.41
N TYR A 114 5.47 11.67 14.25
CA TYR A 114 4.97 13.04 14.43
C TYR A 114 4.99 13.83 13.11
N LEU A 115 6.09 13.74 12.36
CA LEU A 115 6.22 14.42 11.07
C LEU A 115 5.24 13.84 10.03
N LEU A 116 5.10 12.52 9.93
CA LEU A 116 4.14 11.91 9.02
C LEU A 116 2.70 12.26 9.37
N LYS A 117 2.35 12.29 10.65
CA LYS A 117 1.00 12.70 11.10
C LYS A 117 0.65 14.12 10.63
N LYS A 118 1.62 15.03 10.62
CA LYS A 118 1.41 16.40 10.10
C LYS A 118 1.19 16.43 8.58
N ILE A 119 1.83 15.54 7.84
CA ILE A 119 1.74 15.48 6.37
C ILE A 119 0.42 14.83 5.92
N ILE A 120 -0.01 13.76 6.59
CA ILE A 120 -1.17 12.93 6.17
C ILE A 120 -2.52 13.65 6.37
N ASN A 121 -2.57 14.70 7.20
CA ASN A 121 -3.81 15.46 7.47
C ASN A 121 -5.05 14.58 7.76
N PHE A 122 -4.85 13.45 8.47
CA PHE A 122 -5.92 12.53 8.84
C PHE A 122 -6.82 13.14 9.91
N LYS A 123 -8.14 13.13 9.68
CA LYS A 123 -9.16 13.57 10.64
C LYS A 123 -10.16 12.45 10.84
N ILE A 124 -10.22 11.93 12.05
CA ILE A 124 -11.15 10.86 12.42
C ILE A 124 -12.63 11.27 12.25
N GLU A 125 -12.92 12.58 12.33
CA GLU A 125 -14.25 13.13 12.12
C GLU A 125 -14.75 12.93 10.68
N ASP A 126 -13.85 12.98 9.70
CA ASP A 126 -14.19 12.78 8.29
C ASP A 126 -14.50 11.29 8.03
N GLU A 127 -13.73 10.37 8.60
CA GLU A 127 -14.02 8.94 8.57
C GLU A 127 -15.37 8.60 9.23
N LYS A 128 -15.65 9.19 10.41
CA LYS A 128 -16.95 9.00 11.09
C LYS A 128 -18.11 9.45 10.21
N LYS A 129 -17.99 10.59 9.53
CA LYS A 129 -19.02 11.08 8.61
C LYS A 129 -19.25 10.12 7.45
N GLU A 130 -18.19 9.53 6.90
CA GLU A 130 -18.28 8.55 5.82
C GLU A 130 -19.00 7.28 6.30
N PHE A 131 -18.63 6.75 7.47
CA PHE A 131 -19.33 5.61 8.08
C PHE A 131 -20.82 5.89 8.35
N GLU A 132 -21.17 7.07 8.84
CA GLU A 132 -22.58 7.44 9.05
C GLU A 132 -23.36 7.54 7.73
N LYS A 133 -22.74 8.00 6.64
CA LYS A 133 -23.36 7.96 5.30
C LYS A 133 -23.63 6.54 4.86
N ILE A 134 -22.63 5.65 4.91
CA ILE A 134 -22.76 4.25 4.54
C ILE A 134 -23.86 3.57 5.36
N LYS A 135 -23.92 3.82 6.67
CA LYS A 135 -24.95 3.28 7.56
C LYS A 135 -26.35 3.74 7.18
N LYS A 136 -26.54 5.03 6.88
CA LYS A 136 -27.83 5.56 6.43
C LYS A 136 -28.29 4.94 5.13
N ILE A 137 -27.38 4.69 4.20
CA ILE A 137 -27.67 4.02 2.93
C ILE A 137 -28.11 2.59 3.21
N SER A 138 -27.36 1.81 3.99
CA SER A 138 -27.65 0.41 4.27
C SER A 138 -28.98 0.17 4.96
N LEU A 139 -29.44 1.12 5.79
CA LEU A 139 -30.73 1.03 6.50
C LEU A 139 -31.95 1.29 5.60
N ASN A 140 -31.77 1.99 4.50
CA ASN A 140 -32.88 2.42 3.62
C ASN A 140 -33.14 1.45 2.45
N PHE A 141 -32.31 0.40 2.29
CA PHE A 141 -32.41 -0.50 1.16
C PHE A 141 -32.64 -1.95 1.57
N SER A 142 -33.73 -2.53 1.06
CA SER A 142 -33.96 -3.98 1.09
C SER A 142 -33.48 -4.55 -0.24
N PHE A 143 -32.32 -5.22 -0.23
CA PHE A 143 -31.70 -5.74 -1.45
C PHE A 143 -32.36 -7.04 -1.88
N LYS A 144 -33.09 -7.01 -3.00
CA LYS A 144 -33.49 -8.18 -3.77
C LYS A 144 -32.98 -8.08 -5.21
N ILE A 145 -31.63 -7.99 -5.36
CA ILE A 145 -31.03 -7.93 -6.68
C ILE A 145 -30.77 -9.35 -7.14
N ASN A 146 -31.42 -9.75 -8.23
CA ASN A 146 -31.18 -11.04 -8.86
C ASN A 146 -30.05 -10.90 -9.88
N LEU A 147 -28.79 -10.95 -9.39
CA LEU A 147 -27.63 -10.88 -10.26
C LEU A 147 -27.50 -12.18 -11.04
N LYS A 148 -27.66 -12.11 -12.35
CA LYS A 148 -27.43 -13.23 -13.27
C LYS A 148 -25.94 -13.47 -13.48
N ASN A 149 -25.26 -13.96 -12.45
CA ASN A 149 -23.89 -14.38 -12.59
C ASN A 149 -23.71 -15.79 -12.03
N SER A 150 -23.09 -16.67 -12.82
CA SER A 150 -22.78 -18.03 -12.41
C SER A 150 -21.55 -18.12 -11.50
N ARG A 151 -20.68 -17.08 -11.50
CA ARG A 151 -19.43 -17.09 -10.75
C ARG A 151 -19.64 -16.68 -9.31
N LYS A 152 -19.16 -17.50 -8.37
CA LYS A 152 -19.25 -17.20 -6.94
C LYS A 152 -18.14 -16.23 -6.51
N LEU A 153 -18.53 -15.08 -5.96
CA LEU A 153 -17.62 -14.12 -5.34
C LEU A 153 -17.55 -14.38 -3.84
N ILE A 154 -16.33 -14.42 -3.30
CA ILE A 154 -16.06 -14.65 -1.87
C ILE A 154 -15.23 -13.46 -1.37
N PHE A 155 -15.85 -12.55 -0.63
CA PHE A 155 -15.17 -11.44 0.00
C PHE A 155 -14.63 -11.85 1.38
N ILE A 156 -13.33 -11.72 1.57
CA ILE A 156 -12.66 -12.01 2.84
C ILE A 156 -12.38 -10.69 3.54
N VAL A 157 -13.16 -10.38 4.55
CA VAL A 157 -13.04 -9.15 5.33
C VAL A 157 -12.55 -9.43 6.74
N GLY A 158 -11.77 -8.52 7.31
CA GLY A 158 -11.26 -8.65 8.66
C GLY A 158 -10.33 -7.51 9.04
N MET A 159 -10.01 -7.41 10.31
CA MET A 159 -9.02 -6.45 10.80
C MET A 159 -7.63 -6.76 10.24
N PRO A 160 -6.76 -5.77 10.03
CA PRO A 160 -5.37 -6.02 9.71
C PRO A 160 -4.75 -7.04 10.69
N ARG A 161 -3.97 -8.00 10.19
CA ARG A 161 -3.33 -9.09 10.96
C ARG A 161 -4.29 -10.12 11.57
N SER A 162 -5.52 -10.25 11.08
CA SER A 162 -6.51 -11.24 11.51
C SER A 162 -6.49 -12.54 10.69
N SER A 163 -5.37 -12.85 10.04
CA SER A 163 -5.18 -14.06 9.23
C SER A 163 -6.05 -14.18 7.95
N THR A 164 -6.51 -13.07 7.40
CA THR A 164 -7.27 -13.04 6.14
C THR A 164 -6.49 -13.71 4.99
N SER A 165 -5.16 -13.55 4.94
CA SER A 165 -4.30 -14.21 3.94
C SER A 165 -4.28 -15.74 4.10
N LEU A 166 -4.31 -16.26 5.33
CA LEU A 166 -4.38 -17.70 5.57
C LEU A 166 -5.73 -18.27 5.13
N VAL A 167 -6.82 -17.57 5.45
CA VAL A 167 -8.17 -17.98 5.01
C VAL A 167 -8.23 -18.03 3.49
N GLU A 168 -7.70 -17.02 2.80
CA GLU A 168 -7.64 -17.02 1.33
C GLU A 168 -6.84 -18.19 0.78
N GLN A 169 -5.68 -18.50 1.35
CA GLN A 169 -4.86 -19.63 0.92
C GLN A 169 -5.57 -20.97 1.12
N ILE A 170 -6.30 -21.14 2.22
CA ILE A 170 -7.11 -22.33 2.47
C ILE A 170 -8.20 -22.47 1.39
N LEU A 171 -8.93 -21.40 1.09
CA LEU A 171 -9.99 -21.42 0.08
C LEU A 171 -9.42 -21.67 -1.33
N SER A 172 -8.34 -20.98 -1.68
CA SER A 172 -7.71 -21.09 -3.00
C SER A 172 -6.89 -22.36 -3.21
N SER A 173 -6.73 -23.20 -2.16
CA SER A 173 -6.20 -24.55 -2.32
C SER A 173 -7.17 -25.49 -3.05
N HIS A 174 -8.46 -25.11 -3.12
CA HIS A 174 -9.45 -25.84 -3.90
C HIS A 174 -9.35 -25.46 -5.39
N LYS A 175 -9.33 -26.47 -6.27
CA LYS A 175 -9.13 -26.30 -7.73
C LYS A 175 -10.11 -25.36 -8.43
N SER A 176 -11.34 -25.23 -7.92
CA SER A 176 -12.37 -24.34 -8.46
C SER A 176 -12.32 -22.92 -7.92
N VAL A 177 -11.39 -22.59 -7.02
CA VAL A 177 -11.31 -21.28 -6.39
C VAL A 177 -10.02 -20.58 -6.80
N TYR A 178 -10.15 -19.39 -7.34
CA TYR A 178 -9.01 -18.52 -7.63
C TYR A 178 -8.79 -17.50 -6.51
N GLY A 179 -7.59 -17.43 -5.97
CA GLY A 179 -7.18 -16.43 -4.96
C GLY A 179 -6.83 -15.10 -5.63
N GLY A 180 -7.71 -14.10 -5.54
CA GLY A 180 -7.50 -12.79 -6.17
C GLY A 180 -6.56 -11.86 -5.40
N GLY A 181 -6.30 -12.12 -4.13
CA GLY A 181 -5.49 -11.26 -3.28
C GLY A 181 -6.22 -9.98 -2.85
N GLU A 182 -5.46 -8.93 -2.61
CA GLU A 182 -5.99 -7.59 -2.24
C GLU A 182 -6.24 -6.79 -3.51
N LEU A 183 -7.52 -6.65 -3.89
CA LEU A 183 -7.91 -5.93 -5.10
C LEU A 183 -8.44 -4.54 -4.76
N ILE A 184 -8.00 -3.56 -5.55
CA ILE A 184 -8.45 -2.17 -5.41
C ILE A 184 -9.71 -1.87 -6.25
N PHE A 185 -10.18 -2.82 -7.06
CA PHE A 185 -11.21 -2.57 -8.07
C PHE A 185 -12.53 -2.15 -7.44
N LEU A 186 -13.06 -2.93 -6.49
CA LEU A 186 -14.34 -2.64 -5.87
C LEU A 186 -14.34 -1.28 -5.17
N LYS A 187 -13.30 -1.00 -4.39
CA LYS A 187 -13.12 0.30 -3.72
C LYS A 187 -13.10 1.45 -4.73
N LYS A 188 -12.36 1.30 -5.83
CA LYS A 188 -12.27 2.32 -6.87
C LYS A 188 -13.62 2.55 -7.55
N ILE A 189 -14.33 1.49 -7.95
CA ILE A 189 -15.62 1.59 -8.61
C ILE A 189 -16.66 2.23 -7.69
N ILE A 190 -16.72 1.80 -6.41
CA ILE A 190 -17.63 2.37 -5.42
C ILE A 190 -17.32 3.85 -5.17
N SER A 191 -16.05 4.24 -5.01
CA SER A 191 -15.71 5.64 -4.77
C SER A 191 -16.09 6.54 -5.94
N THR A 192 -15.87 6.11 -7.18
CA THR A 192 -16.15 6.94 -8.37
C THR A 192 -17.62 6.98 -8.76
N LYS A 193 -18.33 5.85 -8.65
CA LYS A 193 -19.72 5.79 -9.13
C LYS A 193 -20.77 5.95 -8.03
N PHE A 194 -20.43 5.60 -6.81
CA PHE A 194 -21.41 5.51 -5.73
C PHE A 194 -21.28 6.64 -4.71
N LEU A 195 -20.08 6.90 -4.21
CA LEU A 195 -19.89 7.91 -3.17
C LEU A 195 -19.96 9.34 -3.74
N ASP A 196 -19.51 9.55 -4.96
CA ASP A 196 -19.58 10.86 -5.62
C ASP A 196 -21.03 11.21 -5.97
N GLU A 197 -21.82 10.30 -6.53
CA GLU A 197 -23.24 10.54 -6.81
C GLU A 197 -24.11 10.76 -5.55
N ILE A 198 -23.82 10.03 -4.48
CA ILE A 198 -24.52 10.24 -3.18
C ILE A 198 -24.29 11.62 -2.61
N ASN A 199 -23.10 12.19 -2.82
CA ASN A 199 -22.78 13.54 -2.36
C ASN A 199 -23.53 14.64 -3.14
N TYR A 200 -23.90 14.38 -4.40
CA TYR A 200 -24.51 15.39 -5.29
C TYR A 200 -26.06 15.35 -5.31
N ASN A 201 -26.70 14.18 -5.07
CA ASN A 201 -28.17 14.14 -5.22
C ASN A 201 -28.82 12.91 -4.55
N SER A 202 -29.14 13.01 -3.27
CA SER A 202 -29.70 11.90 -2.49
C SER A 202 -31.02 11.33 -3.02
N LYS A 203 -31.85 12.09 -3.75
CA LYS A 203 -33.12 11.62 -4.34
C LYS A 203 -32.92 10.85 -5.64
N ASN A 204 -31.98 11.24 -6.51
CA ASN A 204 -31.70 10.54 -7.77
C ASN A 204 -30.99 9.20 -7.52
N VAL A 205 -30.15 9.12 -6.49
CA VAL A 205 -29.48 7.86 -6.12
C VAL A 205 -30.50 6.80 -5.69
N ILE A 206 -31.53 7.18 -4.93
CA ILE A 206 -32.58 6.24 -4.49
C ILE A 206 -33.35 5.68 -5.68
N ASN A 207 -33.66 6.48 -6.68
CA ASN A 207 -34.42 6.07 -7.86
C ASN A 207 -33.62 5.22 -8.87
N ASN A 208 -32.27 5.37 -8.89
CA ASN A 208 -31.38 4.66 -9.82
C ASN A 208 -30.48 3.62 -9.13
N PHE A 209 -30.71 3.35 -7.87
CA PHE A 209 -29.79 2.55 -7.05
C PHE A 209 -29.57 1.12 -7.58
N GLU A 210 -30.61 0.47 -8.06
CA GLU A 210 -30.51 -0.89 -8.64
C GLU A 210 -29.65 -0.87 -9.91
N ASN A 211 -29.84 0.12 -10.79
CA ASN A 211 -29.03 0.27 -12.00
C ASN A 211 -27.56 0.54 -11.64
N LEU A 212 -27.32 1.41 -10.67
CA LEU A 212 -25.98 1.74 -10.21
C LEU A 212 -25.25 0.51 -9.62
N LEU A 213 -25.95 -0.29 -8.82
CA LEU A 213 -25.39 -1.54 -8.29
C LEU A 213 -25.12 -2.56 -9.41
N GLN A 214 -25.97 -2.62 -10.43
CA GLN A 214 -25.74 -3.47 -11.60
C GLN A 214 -24.51 -3.02 -12.38
N GLU A 215 -24.30 -1.73 -12.55
CA GLU A 215 -23.10 -1.18 -13.20
C GLU A 215 -21.84 -1.48 -12.39
N VAL A 216 -21.86 -1.28 -11.07
CA VAL A 216 -20.76 -1.63 -10.17
C VAL A 216 -20.42 -3.11 -10.27
N HIS A 217 -21.45 -3.96 -10.24
CA HIS A 217 -21.28 -5.41 -10.39
C HIS A 217 -20.65 -5.78 -11.73
N ASN A 218 -21.18 -5.27 -12.83
CA ASN A 218 -20.70 -5.60 -14.17
C ASN A 218 -19.24 -5.18 -14.36
N GLU A 219 -18.87 -3.95 -13.96
CA GLU A 219 -17.51 -3.46 -14.06
C GLU A 219 -16.54 -4.25 -13.15
N TYR A 220 -16.98 -4.63 -11.94
CA TYR A 220 -16.17 -5.46 -11.07
C TYR A 220 -15.92 -6.85 -11.67
N ILE A 221 -16.98 -7.51 -12.22
CA ILE A 221 -16.85 -8.81 -12.89
C ILE A 221 -15.94 -8.73 -14.11
N GLU A 222 -16.02 -7.67 -14.90
CA GLU A 222 -15.14 -7.45 -16.04
C GLU A 222 -13.66 -7.36 -15.59
N ASN A 223 -13.37 -6.57 -14.58
CA ASN A 223 -12.00 -6.41 -14.06
C ASN A 223 -11.42 -7.74 -13.52
N ILE A 224 -12.16 -8.50 -12.72
CA ILE A 224 -11.66 -9.78 -12.21
C ILE A 224 -11.57 -10.86 -13.29
N SER A 225 -12.38 -10.78 -14.34
CA SER A 225 -12.33 -11.72 -15.47
C SER A 225 -11.06 -11.55 -16.31
N GLN A 226 -10.46 -10.35 -16.31
CA GLN A 226 -9.14 -10.12 -16.92
C GLN A 226 -8.02 -10.82 -16.15
N ILE A 227 -8.18 -11.05 -14.84
CA ILE A 227 -7.20 -11.77 -14.01
C ILE A 227 -7.37 -13.28 -14.17
N ASN A 228 -8.61 -13.76 -14.03
CA ASN A 228 -8.97 -15.17 -14.18
C ASN A 228 -10.42 -15.27 -14.60
N ASN A 229 -10.70 -16.04 -15.65
CA ASN A 229 -12.05 -16.25 -16.19
C ASN A 229 -12.49 -17.72 -16.18
N THR A 230 -11.68 -18.63 -15.62
CA THR A 230 -11.89 -20.09 -15.72
C THR A 230 -12.40 -20.73 -14.44
N SER A 231 -12.17 -20.12 -13.28
CA SER A 231 -12.56 -20.69 -11.98
C SER A 231 -14.02 -20.40 -11.64
N ASP A 232 -14.69 -21.34 -10.98
CA ASP A 232 -16.11 -21.24 -10.56
C ASP A 232 -16.29 -20.19 -9.46
N ALA A 233 -15.27 -20.02 -8.60
CA ALA A 233 -15.26 -19.05 -7.54
C ALA A 233 -13.99 -18.18 -7.55
N PHE A 234 -14.13 -16.97 -7.04
CA PHE A 234 -13.04 -15.99 -6.96
C PHE A 234 -13.05 -15.32 -5.59
N THR A 235 -11.89 -15.24 -4.95
CA THR A 235 -11.76 -14.52 -3.68
C THR A 235 -11.22 -13.10 -3.92
N ASP A 236 -11.75 -12.15 -3.16
CA ASP A 236 -11.19 -10.80 -3.02
C ASP A 236 -10.99 -10.53 -1.52
N LYS A 237 -9.77 -10.22 -1.15
CA LYS A 237 -9.39 -9.97 0.23
C LYS A 237 -9.14 -8.48 0.40
N ALA A 238 -10.20 -7.71 0.53
CA ALA A 238 -10.12 -6.32 0.96
C ALA A 238 -10.01 -6.27 2.50
N PRO A 239 -9.02 -5.58 3.06
CA PRO A 239 -8.87 -5.41 4.49
C PRO A 239 -9.98 -4.50 5.09
#